data_50ccb98c5c4c9051ae46d5b909b0a0aa
#
_entry.id   50ccb98c5c4c9051ae46d5b909b0a0aa
#
_cell.length_a   1.000
_cell.length_b   1.000
_cell.length_c   1.000
_cell.angle_alpha   90.00
_cell.angle_beta   90.00
_cell.angle_gamma   90.00
#
_symmetry.space_group_name_H-M   'P 1'
#
loop_
_entity.id
_entity.type
_entity.pdbx_description
1 polymer ?
#
loop_
_entity_poly.entity_id
_entity_poly.type
_entity_poly.pdbx_seq_one_letter_code
_entity_poly.pdbx_strand_id
1 'polypeptide(L)'
;MFLFSCNNSKTESASTSTDTTAKTTMTDLPYTASYSTNFTDDVSDADLKMVLMTYKNWADGNISDLANSMGDSVYVDFNTGDHFTGTKADLMKIWSKYRDSLSSVTISMEVWKKLYEPNKKDAAILTWYKEIDTYKTGRVDSAYYHDINGIKDGKLTFYSQYKRPAK
;
A
#
# COMPACT_ATOMS: atom_id res chain seq x y z
N MET A 1 -53.31 50.69 26.17
CA MET A 1 -52.79 49.74 25.13
C MET A 1 -51.34 49.61 25.40
N PHE A 2 -50.97 48.45 25.98
CA PHE A 2 -49.63 48.28 26.60
C PHE A 2 -48.73 47.49 25.66
N LEU A 3 -47.54 48.06 25.40
CA LEU A 3 -46.44 47.44 24.71
C LEU A 3 -45.50 46.83 25.76
N PHE A 4 -45.31 45.50 25.73
CA PHE A 4 -44.22 44.86 26.47
C PHE A 4 -43.16 44.42 25.48
N SER A 5 -41.97 45.01 25.59
CA SER A 5 -40.75 44.60 24.96
C SER A 5 -40.02 43.67 25.92
N CYS A 6 -39.81 42.42 25.54
CA CYS A 6 -38.88 41.52 26.21
C CYS A 6 -37.66 41.28 25.33
N ASN A 7 -36.57 41.91 25.73
CA ASN A 7 -35.24 41.68 25.22
C ASN A 7 -34.68 40.45 25.93
N ASN A 8 -34.40 39.37 25.21
CA ASN A 8 -33.77 38.19 25.77
C ASN A 8 -32.48 37.86 24.98
N SER A 9 -31.40 38.48 25.47
CA SER A 9 -30.04 38.18 24.98
C SER A 9 -29.63 36.77 25.44
N LYS A 10 -29.67 35.81 24.56
CA LYS A 10 -29.00 34.50 24.77
C LYS A 10 -27.55 34.61 24.38
N THR A 11 -26.69 34.56 25.39
CA THR A 11 -25.26 34.32 25.26
C THR A 11 -25.08 32.88 24.81
N GLU A 12 -24.65 32.68 23.56
CA GLU A 12 -24.18 31.37 23.08
C GLU A 12 -22.78 31.09 23.66
N SER A 13 -22.74 30.18 24.62
CA SER A 13 -21.50 29.54 25.05
C SER A 13 -20.99 28.64 23.93
N ALA A 14 -19.91 29.03 23.30
CA ALA A 14 -19.16 28.14 22.40
C ALA A 14 -18.61 26.98 23.23
N SER A 15 -19.27 25.83 23.09
CA SER A 15 -18.78 24.54 23.57
C SER A 15 -17.66 24.09 22.64
N THR A 16 -16.41 24.33 23.05
CA THR A 16 -15.23 23.71 22.44
C THR A 16 -15.24 22.24 22.81
N SER A 17 -15.77 21.39 21.94
CA SER A 17 -15.60 19.95 22.07
C SER A 17 -14.15 19.60 21.74
N THR A 18 -13.32 19.50 22.76
CA THR A 18 -12.03 18.80 22.68
C THR A 18 -12.34 17.34 22.51
N ASP A 19 -12.29 16.87 21.26
CA ASP A 19 -12.33 15.45 20.94
C ASP A 19 -11.01 14.80 21.41
N THR A 20 -10.98 14.53 22.71
CA THR A 20 -9.91 13.74 23.30
C THR A 20 -10.22 12.29 22.98
N THR A 21 -9.76 11.82 21.82
CA THR A 21 -9.74 10.40 21.51
C THR A 21 -8.88 9.72 22.57
N ALA A 22 -9.51 9.21 23.61
CA ALA A 22 -8.86 8.41 24.62
C ALA A 22 -8.20 7.22 23.91
N LYS A 23 -6.87 7.24 23.84
CA LYS A 23 -6.08 6.10 23.40
C LYS A 23 -6.34 4.97 24.39
N THR A 24 -7.27 4.07 24.04
CA THR A 24 -7.54 2.88 24.86
C THR A 24 -6.26 2.06 24.85
N THR A 25 -5.52 2.08 25.97
CA THR A 25 -4.42 1.16 26.19
C THR A 25 -5.01 -0.24 26.28
N MET A 26 -4.89 -1.02 25.21
CA MET A 26 -5.22 -2.44 25.24
C MET A 26 -4.16 -3.15 26.11
N THR A 27 -4.50 -3.39 27.38
CA THR A 27 -3.55 -3.82 28.41
C THR A 27 -3.54 -5.33 28.65
N ASP A 28 -4.21 -6.13 27.82
CA ASP A 28 -4.25 -7.60 28.02
C ASP A 28 -4.29 -8.34 26.67
N LEU A 29 -3.27 -8.10 25.85
CA LEU A 29 -3.13 -8.86 24.60
C LEU A 29 -2.30 -10.12 24.87
N PRO A 30 -2.69 -11.29 24.28
CA PRO A 30 -1.97 -12.54 24.47
C PRO A 30 -0.59 -12.58 23.81
N TYR A 31 -0.28 -11.59 22.94
CA TYR A 31 0.99 -11.47 22.25
C TYR A 31 1.51 -10.04 22.27
N THR A 32 2.83 -9.92 22.29
CA THR A 32 3.53 -8.64 22.07
C THR A 32 4.07 -8.63 20.63
N ALA A 33 3.80 -7.56 19.89
CA ALA A 33 4.35 -7.42 18.56
C ALA A 33 5.87 -7.20 18.61
N SER A 34 6.63 -8.02 17.91
CA SER A 34 8.09 -7.92 17.86
C SER A 34 8.60 -6.73 17.06
N TYR A 35 7.80 -6.23 16.12
CA TYR A 35 8.18 -5.11 15.25
C TYR A 35 7.60 -3.78 15.76
N SER A 36 6.28 -3.57 15.62
CA SER A 36 5.59 -2.38 16.10
C SER A 36 4.08 -2.57 16.13
N THR A 37 3.40 -1.83 17.02
CA THR A 37 1.95 -1.60 17.00
C THR A 37 1.60 -0.13 16.75
N ASN A 38 2.62 0.70 16.48
CA ASN A 38 2.48 2.15 16.43
C ASN A 38 2.49 2.68 14.99
N PHE A 39 1.63 2.09 14.15
CA PHE A 39 1.48 2.53 12.77
C PHE A 39 0.51 3.69 12.64
N THR A 40 0.85 4.64 11.74
CA THR A 40 -0.01 5.71 11.24
C THR A 40 -0.21 5.54 9.73
N ASP A 41 -0.98 6.41 9.11
CA ASP A 41 -1.15 6.47 7.65
C ASP A 41 -0.38 7.63 7.00
N ASP A 42 0.65 8.12 7.68
CA ASP A 42 1.44 9.30 7.30
C ASP A 42 2.45 9.01 6.19
N VAL A 43 1.97 8.39 5.11
CA VAL A 43 2.71 8.19 3.84
C VAL A 43 2.20 9.20 2.81
N SER A 44 3.10 9.81 2.05
CA SER A 44 2.73 10.84 1.07
C SER A 44 1.83 10.29 -0.04
N ASP A 45 0.95 11.14 -0.60
CA ASP A 45 0.14 10.76 -1.77
C ASP A 45 0.99 10.55 -3.02
N ALA A 46 2.18 11.18 -3.08
CA ALA A 46 3.15 10.95 -4.15
C ALA A 46 3.70 9.52 -4.11
N ASP A 47 4.04 9.02 -2.90
CA ASP A 47 4.51 7.65 -2.71
C ASP A 47 3.39 6.63 -2.99
N LEU A 48 2.18 6.89 -2.53
CA LEU A 48 1.02 6.05 -2.87
C LEU A 48 0.83 5.98 -4.39
N LYS A 49 0.85 7.12 -5.07
CA LYS A 49 0.71 7.17 -6.52
C LYS A 49 1.84 6.42 -7.22
N MET A 50 3.08 6.58 -6.76
CA MET A 50 4.24 5.87 -7.31
C MET A 50 4.03 4.35 -7.21
N VAL A 51 3.61 3.83 -6.04
CA VAL A 51 3.33 2.40 -5.87
C VAL A 51 2.20 1.94 -6.78
N LEU A 52 1.06 2.64 -6.84
CA LEU A 52 -0.05 2.24 -7.71
C LEU A 52 0.33 2.27 -9.21
N MET A 53 1.23 3.18 -9.60
CA MET A 53 1.75 3.23 -10.97
C MET A 53 2.64 2.03 -11.31
N THR A 54 3.29 1.37 -10.33
CA THR A 54 4.05 0.14 -10.62
C THR A 54 3.15 -0.99 -11.10
N TYR A 55 1.96 -1.15 -10.50
CA TYR A 55 0.95 -2.12 -10.94
C TYR A 55 0.44 -1.82 -12.35
N LYS A 56 0.19 -0.54 -12.62
CA LYS A 56 -0.22 -0.13 -13.97
C LYS A 56 0.88 -0.40 -14.99
N ASN A 57 2.12 -0.03 -14.70
CA ASN A 57 3.27 -0.27 -15.58
C ASN A 57 3.50 -1.77 -15.82
N TRP A 58 3.31 -2.61 -14.78
CA TRP A 58 3.33 -4.06 -14.92
C TRP A 58 2.24 -4.55 -15.87
N ALA A 59 0.99 -4.14 -15.67
CA ALA A 59 -0.14 -4.53 -16.52
C ALA A 59 0.07 -4.09 -17.97
N ASP A 60 0.56 -2.87 -18.19
CA ASP A 60 0.83 -2.30 -19.51
C ASP A 60 2.10 -2.88 -20.19
N GLY A 61 2.96 -3.59 -19.43
CA GLY A 61 4.26 -4.09 -19.92
C GLY A 61 5.36 -3.03 -19.96
N ASN A 62 5.18 -1.90 -19.28
CA ASN A 62 6.14 -0.79 -19.20
C ASN A 62 7.23 -1.05 -18.15
N ILE A 63 8.08 -2.06 -18.39
CA ILE A 63 9.10 -2.50 -17.42
C ILE A 63 10.14 -1.40 -17.13
N SER A 64 10.45 -0.54 -18.09
CA SER A 64 11.37 0.59 -17.88
C SER A 64 10.81 1.60 -16.87
N ASP A 65 9.53 1.94 -16.95
CA ASP A 65 8.89 2.87 -16.02
C ASP A 65 8.71 2.24 -14.63
N LEU A 66 8.45 0.94 -14.60
CA LEU A 66 8.44 0.18 -13.35
C LEU A 66 9.82 0.24 -12.67
N ALA A 67 10.92 0.04 -13.43
CA ALA A 67 12.29 0.15 -12.94
C ALA A 67 12.61 1.54 -12.37
N ASN A 68 12.05 2.61 -12.95
CA ASN A 68 12.24 3.98 -12.47
C ASN A 68 11.64 4.22 -11.06
N SER A 69 10.68 3.41 -10.65
CA SER A 69 10.07 3.45 -9.31
C SER A 69 10.89 2.70 -8.26
N MET A 70 11.85 1.87 -8.67
CA MET A 70 12.68 1.05 -7.78
C MET A 70 13.92 1.81 -7.28
N GLY A 71 14.33 1.52 -6.05
CA GLY A 71 15.64 1.89 -5.52
C GLY A 71 16.78 1.13 -6.22
N ASP A 72 18.02 1.60 -6.10
CA ASP A 72 19.17 0.95 -6.73
C ASP A 72 19.41 -0.46 -6.21
N SER A 73 19.15 -0.68 -4.93
CA SER A 73 19.13 -2.00 -4.29
C SER A 73 17.72 -2.33 -3.82
N VAL A 74 17.27 -3.55 -4.06
CA VAL A 74 15.92 -4.02 -3.72
C VAL A 74 15.97 -5.39 -3.07
N TYR A 75 15.03 -5.62 -2.16
CA TYR A 75 14.75 -6.92 -1.56
C TYR A 75 13.34 -7.36 -1.97
N VAL A 76 13.20 -8.60 -2.45
CA VAL A 76 11.91 -9.14 -2.91
C VAL A 76 11.67 -10.53 -2.33
N ASP A 77 10.50 -10.70 -1.70
CA ASP A 77 9.95 -12.00 -1.35
C ASP A 77 8.87 -12.37 -2.36
N PHE A 78 9.16 -13.37 -3.19
CA PHE A 78 8.20 -13.85 -4.17
C PHE A 78 7.15 -14.75 -3.54
N ASN A 79 5.97 -14.79 -4.14
CA ASN A 79 4.88 -15.68 -3.71
C ASN A 79 5.20 -17.20 -3.84
N THR A 80 6.31 -17.56 -4.45
CA THR A 80 6.85 -18.92 -4.52
C THR A 80 7.63 -19.33 -3.28
N GLY A 81 7.96 -18.36 -2.40
CA GLY A 81 8.86 -18.55 -1.27
C GLY A 81 10.34 -18.28 -1.59
N ASP A 82 10.65 -17.95 -2.85
CA ASP A 82 11.99 -17.53 -3.25
C ASP A 82 12.26 -16.09 -2.78
N HIS A 83 13.53 -15.76 -2.55
CA HIS A 83 14.01 -14.45 -2.17
C HIS A 83 14.96 -13.88 -3.21
N PHE A 84 14.92 -12.59 -3.41
CA PHE A 84 15.88 -11.85 -4.23
C PHE A 84 16.43 -10.66 -3.45
N THR A 85 17.74 -10.51 -3.45
CA THR A 85 18.42 -9.30 -2.99
C THR A 85 19.46 -8.91 -4.03
N GLY A 86 19.35 -7.70 -4.55
CA GLY A 86 20.27 -7.27 -5.62
C GLY A 86 19.92 -5.91 -6.19
N THR A 87 20.45 -5.64 -7.38
CA THR A 87 20.19 -4.38 -8.07
C THR A 87 18.82 -4.39 -8.75
N LYS A 88 18.23 -3.20 -8.94
CA LYS A 88 17.01 -3.07 -9.75
C LYS A 88 17.21 -3.62 -11.18
N ALA A 89 18.42 -3.47 -11.74
CA ALA A 89 18.71 -3.97 -13.09
C ALA A 89 18.60 -5.50 -13.17
N ASP A 90 19.06 -6.23 -12.16
CA ASP A 90 18.96 -7.69 -12.13
C ASP A 90 17.53 -8.15 -11.86
N LEU A 91 16.80 -7.46 -10.97
CA LEU A 91 15.37 -7.74 -10.77
C LEU A 91 14.58 -7.53 -12.07
N MET A 92 14.86 -6.46 -12.82
CA MET A 92 14.16 -6.20 -14.10
C MET A 92 14.43 -7.28 -15.15
N LYS A 93 15.60 -7.92 -15.16
CA LYS A 93 15.85 -9.07 -16.04
C LYS A 93 14.91 -10.24 -15.72
N ILE A 94 14.69 -10.51 -14.41
CA ILE A 94 13.78 -11.56 -13.96
C ILE A 94 12.34 -11.23 -14.37
N TRP A 95 11.88 -10.03 -14.06
CA TRP A 95 10.52 -9.59 -14.32
C TRP A 95 10.22 -9.44 -15.81
N SER A 96 11.16 -8.89 -16.61
CA SER A 96 11.01 -8.83 -18.07
C SER A 96 10.81 -10.21 -18.66
N LYS A 97 11.64 -11.20 -18.26
CA LYS A 97 11.51 -12.56 -18.77
C LYS A 97 10.14 -13.17 -18.48
N TYR A 98 9.60 -12.93 -17.26
CA TYR A 98 8.27 -13.40 -16.92
C TYR A 98 7.20 -12.64 -17.73
N ARG A 99 7.25 -11.29 -17.73
CA ARG A 99 6.29 -10.42 -18.45
C ARG A 99 6.28 -10.73 -19.95
N ASP A 100 7.43 -11.05 -20.55
CA ASP A 100 7.54 -11.42 -21.97
C ASP A 100 6.81 -12.73 -22.30
N SER A 101 6.54 -13.59 -21.32
CA SER A 101 5.74 -14.81 -21.54
C SER A 101 4.24 -14.54 -21.62
N LEU A 102 3.80 -13.34 -21.19
CA LEU A 102 2.41 -12.95 -21.13
C LEU A 102 1.99 -12.13 -22.36
N SER A 103 0.78 -12.39 -22.87
CA SER A 103 0.14 -11.56 -23.90
C SER A 103 -0.64 -10.40 -23.29
N SER A 104 -1.22 -10.59 -22.09
CA SER A 104 -1.88 -9.52 -21.32
C SER A 104 -1.84 -9.81 -19.83
N VAL A 105 -1.90 -8.73 -19.06
CA VAL A 105 -2.11 -8.74 -17.61
C VAL A 105 -3.25 -7.79 -17.31
N THR A 106 -4.20 -8.23 -16.50
CA THR A 106 -5.30 -7.38 -16.02
C THR A 106 -5.26 -7.35 -14.51
N ILE A 107 -5.15 -6.14 -13.93
CA ILE A 107 -5.17 -5.92 -12.49
C ILE A 107 -6.44 -5.19 -12.09
N SER A 108 -7.18 -5.76 -11.14
CA SER A 108 -8.32 -5.15 -10.48
C SER A 108 -7.92 -4.85 -9.04
N MET A 109 -7.50 -3.61 -8.78
CA MET A 109 -7.12 -3.14 -7.45
C MET A 109 -8.37 -3.05 -6.57
N GLU A 110 -8.36 -3.77 -5.42
CA GLU A 110 -9.50 -3.82 -4.51
C GLU A 110 -9.32 -2.84 -3.33
N VAL A 111 -8.15 -2.87 -2.71
CA VAL A 111 -7.85 -2.05 -1.52
C VAL A 111 -6.38 -1.69 -1.50
N TRP A 112 -6.07 -0.53 -0.94
CA TRP A 112 -4.73 -0.17 -0.48
C TRP A 112 -4.78 0.46 0.90
N LYS A 113 -3.69 0.35 1.65
CA LYS A 113 -3.53 0.96 2.97
C LYS A 113 -2.13 1.54 3.10
N LYS A 114 -2.04 2.79 3.51
CA LYS A 114 -0.79 3.44 3.91
C LYS A 114 -0.40 2.93 5.30
N LEU A 115 0.88 2.63 5.50
CA LEU A 115 1.46 2.32 6.79
C LEU A 115 2.76 3.09 6.99
N TYR A 116 2.87 3.81 8.08
CA TYR A 116 4.09 4.49 8.51
C TYR A 116 4.39 4.16 9.97
N GLU A 117 5.62 3.71 10.25
CA GLU A 117 6.11 3.50 11.60
C GLU A 117 7.03 4.67 12.00
N PRO A 118 6.58 5.61 12.86
CA PRO A 118 7.28 6.88 13.08
C PRO A 118 8.62 6.73 13.80
N ASN A 119 8.80 5.75 14.69
CA ASN A 119 10.05 5.57 15.41
C ASN A 119 11.15 4.97 14.53
N LYS A 120 10.78 4.16 13.55
CA LYS A 120 11.70 3.50 12.60
C LYS A 120 11.80 4.27 11.27
N LYS A 121 10.85 5.18 11.03
CA LYS A 121 10.68 5.91 9.77
C LYS A 121 10.49 4.98 8.57
N ASP A 122 9.81 3.85 8.79
CA ASP A 122 9.51 2.88 7.76
C ASP A 122 8.14 3.18 7.14
N ALA A 123 8.11 3.33 5.84
CA ALA A 123 6.91 3.58 5.05
C ALA A 123 6.58 2.38 4.18
N ALA A 124 5.32 2.02 4.09
CA ALA A 124 4.84 0.98 3.18
C ALA A 124 3.42 1.27 2.67
N ILE A 125 3.11 0.73 1.50
CA ILE A 125 1.75 0.60 0.99
C ILE A 125 1.41 -0.88 0.93
N LEU A 126 0.34 -1.27 1.63
CA LEU A 126 -0.27 -2.58 1.46
C LEU A 126 -1.28 -2.52 0.33
N THR A 127 -1.35 -3.56 -0.49
CA THR A 127 -2.32 -3.65 -1.58
C THR A 127 -2.99 -5.01 -1.59
N TRP A 128 -4.26 -5.04 -1.97
CA TRP A 128 -5.04 -6.25 -2.25
C TRP A 128 -5.63 -6.10 -3.65
N TYR A 129 -5.43 -7.09 -4.49
CA TYR A 129 -5.90 -7.03 -5.87
C TYR A 129 -6.10 -8.42 -6.46
N LYS A 130 -6.90 -8.49 -7.51
CA LYS A 130 -6.99 -9.64 -8.39
C LYS A 130 -6.16 -9.39 -9.64
N GLU A 131 -5.35 -10.38 -10.03
CA GLU A 131 -4.61 -10.36 -11.29
C GLU A 131 -5.06 -11.52 -12.17
N ILE A 132 -5.15 -11.26 -13.46
CA ILE A 132 -5.41 -12.25 -14.52
C ILE A 132 -4.28 -12.15 -15.53
N ASP A 133 -3.50 -13.21 -15.62
CA ASP A 133 -2.41 -13.37 -16.56
C ASP A 133 -2.86 -14.22 -17.75
N THR A 134 -2.78 -13.68 -18.96
CA THR A 134 -2.96 -14.45 -20.20
C THR A 134 -1.59 -14.69 -20.81
N TYR A 135 -1.20 -15.93 -20.91
CA TYR A 135 0.07 -16.33 -21.51
C TYR A 135 -0.01 -16.33 -23.05
N LYS A 136 1.12 -16.13 -23.71
CA LYS A 136 1.22 -16.24 -25.19
C LYS A 136 0.84 -17.63 -25.72
N THR A 137 0.85 -18.64 -24.86
CA THR A 137 0.36 -20.01 -25.15
C THR A 137 -1.16 -20.14 -25.11
N GLY A 138 -1.89 -19.10 -24.70
CA GLY A 138 -3.34 -19.11 -24.49
C GLY A 138 -3.79 -19.56 -23.09
N ARG A 139 -2.86 -20.04 -22.24
CA ARG A 139 -3.18 -20.34 -20.84
C ARG A 139 -3.58 -19.07 -20.11
N VAL A 140 -4.57 -19.17 -19.22
CA VAL A 140 -5.00 -18.07 -18.35
C VAL A 140 -4.87 -18.50 -16.90
N ASP A 141 -4.17 -17.70 -16.10
CA ASP A 141 -4.09 -17.83 -14.64
C ASP A 141 -4.82 -16.66 -13.98
N SER A 142 -5.49 -16.91 -12.86
CA SER A 142 -6.16 -15.89 -12.08
C SER A 142 -5.88 -16.10 -10.59
N ALA A 143 -5.49 -15.05 -9.90
CA ALA A 143 -5.22 -15.11 -8.46
C ALA A 143 -5.55 -13.80 -7.77
N TYR A 144 -5.77 -13.90 -6.46
CA TYR A 144 -5.77 -12.76 -5.55
C TYR A 144 -4.40 -12.61 -4.92
N TYR A 145 -3.96 -11.38 -4.81
CA TYR A 145 -2.67 -11.03 -4.23
C TYR A 145 -2.84 -10.06 -3.07
N HIS A 146 -1.91 -10.14 -2.15
CA HIS A 146 -1.68 -9.20 -1.09
C HIS A 146 -0.20 -8.87 -1.05
N ASP A 147 0.14 -7.61 -1.27
CA ASP A 147 1.53 -7.19 -1.35
C ASP A 147 1.86 -6.16 -0.28
N ILE A 148 3.13 -6.20 0.16
CA ILE A 148 3.75 -5.19 1.00
C ILE A 148 4.78 -4.47 0.15
N ASN A 149 4.58 -3.17 -0.06
CA ASN A 149 5.44 -2.31 -0.86
C ASN A 149 6.19 -1.35 0.06
N GLY A 150 7.42 -1.68 0.46
CA GLY A 150 8.26 -0.86 1.33
C GLY A 150 8.94 0.26 0.57
N ILE A 151 8.86 1.47 1.12
CA ILE A 151 9.30 2.71 0.48
C ILE A 151 10.42 3.33 1.29
N LYS A 152 11.48 3.74 0.59
CA LYS A 152 12.56 4.55 1.15
C LYS A 152 12.98 5.61 0.14
N ASP A 153 13.06 6.86 0.60
CA ASP A 153 13.48 8.00 -0.23
C ASP A 153 12.69 8.13 -1.55
N GLY A 154 11.35 7.91 -1.49
CA GLY A 154 10.46 7.99 -2.65
C GLY A 154 10.66 6.86 -3.67
N LYS A 155 11.25 5.72 -3.27
CA LYS A 155 11.49 4.55 -4.13
C LYS A 155 11.06 3.27 -3.43
N LEU A 156 10.62 2.28 -4.21
CA LEU A 156 10.43 0.92 -3.72
C LEU A 156 11.78 0.25 -3.49
N THR A 157 12.01 -0.19 -2.25
CA THR A 157 13.23 -0.91 -1.85
C THR A 157 12.93 -2.30 -1.30
N PHE A 158 11.68 -2.53 -0.94
CA PHE A 158 11.19 -3.81 -0.45
C PHE A 158 9.87 -4.16 -1.13
N TYR A 159 9.70 -5.42 -1.53
CA TYR A 159 8.46 -5.95 -2.07
C TYR A 159 8.25 -7.37 -1.58
N SER A 160 7.09 -7.65 -0.99
CA SER A 160 6.72 -9.00 -0.57
C SER A 160 5.33 -9.32 -1.07
N GLN A 161 5.19 -10.46 -1.74
CA GLN A 161 3.96 -10.86 -2.40
C GLN A 161 3.40 -12.16 -1.84
N TYR A 162 2.12 -12.16 -1.50
CA TYR A 162 1.33 -13.32 -1.10
C TYR A 162 0.27 -13.61 -2.15
N LYS A 163 0.11 -14.89 -2.52
CA LYS A 163 -0.80 -15.34 -3.58
C LYS A 163 -1.82 -16.33 -3.05
N ARG A 164 -3.08 -16.14 -3.45
CA ARG A 164 -4.17 -17.11 -3.28
C ARG A 164 -4.82 -17.36 -4.63
N PRO A 165 -4.82 -18.62 -5.17
CA PRO A 165 -5.51 -18.92 -6.42
C PRO A 165 -6.96 -18.46 -6.39
N ALA A 166 -7.46 -17.88 -7.48
CA ALA A 166 -8.88 -17.64 -7.68
C ALA A 166 -9.54 -18.99 -8.05
N LYS A 167 -10.67 -19.30 -7.40
CA LYS A 167 -11.47 -20.48 -7.72
C LYS A 167 -12.29 -20.22 -8.97
#